data_0616272d953084fe4a0c7b590b3d741f
#
_entry.id   0616272d953084fe4a0c7b590b3d741f
#
_cell.length_a   1.000
_cell.length_b   1.000
_cell.length_c   1.000
_cell.angle_alpha   90.00
_cell.angle_beta   90.00
_cell.angle_gamma   90.00
#
_symmetry.space_group_name_H-M   'P 1'
#
loop_
_entity.id
_entity.type
_entity.pdbx_description
1 polymer ?
#
loop_
_entity_poly.entity_id
_entity_poly.type
_entity_poly.pdbx_seq_one_letter_code
_entity_poly.pdbx_strand_id
1 'polypeptide(L)'
;MNRNKTDYYEIDLLRLAGALWKKLWLIVLVTLLCGALAFGYTFFLVTPLYKATAMMYVNNSAISVGSAKVSISAGDLAASQSLVDTYTVILKTRGTLNEVISRTGVPYSYQQLTKMVQAEAVNSTEVFSIDVTSPDPQEAELIANAIADILPCLLYTSDAADE
;
A
#
# COMPACT_ATOMS: atom_id res chain seq x y z
N MET A 1 12.74 -8.39 71.39
CA MET A 1 13.28 -9.26 70.34
C MET A 1 12.15 -9.43 69.31
N ASN A 2 12.06 -8.50 68.35
CA ASN A 2 11.03 -8.45 67.33
C ASN A 2 11.50 -9.31 66.13
N ARG A 3 10.81 -10.42 65.90
CA ARG A 3 10.94 -11.20 64.66
C ARG A 3 10.09 -10.53 63.58
N ASN A 4 10.74 -9.92 62.65
CA ASN A 4 10.12 -9.50 61.41
C ASN A 4 9.66 -10.76 60.63
N LYS A 5 8.36 -11.05 60.66
CA LYS A 5 7.73 -11.95 59.71
C LYS A 5 7.68 -11.22 58.37
N THR A 6 8.61 -11.48 57.50
CA THR A 6 8.44 -11.23 56.07
C THR A 6 7.39 -12.22 55.59
N ASP A 7 6.17 -11.73 55.40
CA ASP A 7 5.11 -12.47 54.72
C ASP A 7 5.55 -12.62 53.25
N TYR A 8 6.22 -13.73 52.94
CA TYR A 8 6.36 -14.16 51.58
C TYR A 8 4.98 -14.61 51.11
N TYR A 9 4.37 -13.86 50.24
CA TYR A 9 3.20 -14.30 49.48
C TYR A 9 3.66 -15.43 48.56
N GLU A 10 3.61 -16.66 49.01
CA GLU A 10 3.72 -17.82 48.18
C GLU A 10 2.48 -17.87 47.29
N ILE A 11 2.62 -17.41 46.02
CA ILE A 11 1.57 -17.54 45.03
C ILE A 11 1.48 -19.01 44.68
N ASP A 12 0.50 -19.69 45.26
CA ASP A 12 0.23 -21.09 44.99
C ASP A 12 -0.39 -21.21 43.57
N LEU A 13 0.48 -21.42 42.57
CA LEU A 13 0.12 -21.53 41.17
C LEU A 13 -0.90 -22.66 40.90
N LEU A 14 -0.88 -23.72 41.71
CA LEU A 14 -1.84 -24.81 41.62
C LEU A 14 -3.24 -24.39 42.08
N ARG A 15 -3.35 -23.58 43.13
CA ARG A 15 -4.63 -23.03 43.56
C ARG A 15 -5.20 -22.03 42.56
N LEU A 16 -4.32 -21.22 41.97
CA LEU A 16 -4.70 -20.28 40.89
C LEU A 16 -5.21 -21.01 39.67
N ALA A 17 -4.48 -22.07 39.23
CA ALA A 17 -4.92 -22.93 38.13
C ALA A 17 -6.25 -23.62 38.40
N GLY A 18 -6.48 -24.13 39.62
CA GLY A 18 -7.74 -24.74 40.00
C GLY A 18 -8.92 -23.76 40.04
N ALA A 19 -8.70 -22.52 40.48
CA ALA A 19 -9.70 -21.47 40.42
C ALA A 19 -10.04 -21.05 39.00
N LEU A 20 -9.02 -21.00 38.13
CA LEU A 20 -9.18 -20.71 36.72
C LEU A 20 -9.99 -21.81 36.01
N TRP A 21 -9.72 -23.08 36.33
CA TRP A 21 -10.43 -24.23 35.76
C TRP A 21 -11.92 -24.21 36.11
N LYS A 22 -12.27 -23.90 37.36
CA LYS A 22 -13.67 -23.79 37.81
C LYS A 22 -14.42 -22.66 37.10
N LYS A 23 -13.73 -21.58 36.71
CA LYS A 23 -14.31 -20.44 36.01
C LYS A 23 -14.10 -20.48 34.47
N LEU A 24 -13.53 -21.56 33.96
CA LEU A 24 -13.18 -21.72 32.56
C LEU A 24 -14.41 -21.56 31.64
N TRP A 25 -15.57 -22.10 32.03
CA TRP A 25 -16.81 -21.87 31.30
C TRP A 25 -17.14 -20.36 31.14
N LEU A 26 -17.03 -19.60 32.23
CA LEU A 26 -17.33 -18.17 32.18
C LEU A 26 -16.35 -17.44 31.25
N ILE A 27 -15.08 -17.81 31.27
CA ILE A 27 -14.06 -17.27 30.39
C ILE A 27 -14.42 -17.58 28.93
N VAL A 28 -14.75 -18.83 28.61
CA VAL A 28 -15.15 -19.26 27.26
C VAL A 28 -16.37 -18.49 26.81
N LEU A 29 -17.36 -18.32 27.65
CA LEU A 29 -18.60 -17.60 27.32
C LEU A 29 -18.31 -16.12 27.00
N VAL A 30 -17.49 -15.45 27.82
CA VAL A 30 -17.11 -14.06 27.59
C VAL A 30 -16.28 -13.89 26.33
N THR A 31 -15.30 -14.77 26.08
CA THR A 31 -14.49 -14.71 24.85
C THR A 31 -15.32 -14.96 23.61
N LEU A 32 -16.27 -15.88 23.65
CA LEU A 32 -17.16 -16.15 22.55
C LEU A 32 -18.10 -14.96 22.26
N LEU A 33 -18.61 -14.32 23.32
CA LEU A 33 -19.44 -13.12 23.20
C LEU A 33 -18.66 -11.95 22.62
N CYS A 34 -17.45 -11.69 23.11
CA CYS A 34 -16.57 -10.65 22.58
C CYS A 34 -16.16 -10.93 21.14
N GLY A 35 -15.87 -12.20 20.81
CA GLY A 35 -15.55 -12.62 19.45
C GLY A 35 -16.73 -12.41 18.48
N ALA A 36 -17.94 -12.75 18.89
CA ALA A 36 -19.15 -12.54 18.09
C ALA A 36 -19.43 -11.05 17.84
N LEU A 37 -19.24 -10.21 18.86
CA LEU A 37 -19.39 -8.75 18.73
C LEU A 37 -18.32 -8.15 17.80
N ALA A 38 -17.06 -8.56 17.95
CA ALA A 38 -15.98 -8.10 17.08
C ALA A 38 -16.17 -8.56 15.63
N PHE A 39 -16.61 -9.80 15.43
CA PHE A 39 -16.90 -10.32 14.10
C PHE A 39 -18.06 -9.55 13.44
N GLY A 40 -19.16 -9.32 14.19
CA GLY A 40 -20.27 -8.53 13.70
C GLY A 40 -19.86 -7.11 13.35
N TYR A 41 -19.07 -6.46 14.20
CA TYR A 41 -18.54 -5.12 13.92
C TYR A 41 -17.71 -5.10 12.64
N THR A 42 -16.77 -6.04 12.48
CA THR A 42 -15.90 -6.10 11.30
C THR A 42 -16.70 -6.37 10.03
N PHE A 43 -17.66 -7.28 10.10
CA PHE A 43 -18.46 -7.66 8.92
C PHE A 43 -19.38 -6.53 8.42
N PHE A 44 -19.93 -5.73 9.34
CA PHE A 44 -20.88 -4.67 8.97
C PHE A 44 -20.23 -3.30 8.72
N LEU A 45 -19.09 -3.00 9.36
CA LEU A 45 -18.49 -1.66 9.32
C LEU A 45 -17.22 -1.57 8.47
N VAL A 46 -16.54 -2.67 8.20
CA VAL A 46 -15.30 -2.66 7.42
C VAL A 46 -15.62 -2.95 5.95
N THR A 47 -15.50 -1.94 5.09
CA THR A 47 -15.59 -2.13 3.64
C THR A 47 -14.31 -2.83 3.15
N PRO A 48 -14.41 -3.94 2.42
CA PRO A 48 -13.25 -4.56 1.81
C PRO A 48 -12.63 -3.60 0.80
N LEU A 49 -11.31 -3.50 0.81
CA LEU A 49 -10.56 -2.72 -0.17
C LEU A 49 -9.79 -3.69 -1.07
N TYR A 50 -9.91 -3.49 -2.36
CA TYR A 50 -9.21 -4.25 -3.39
C TYR A 50 -8.08 -3.42 -3.96
N LYS A 51 -6.94 -4.06 -4.17
CA LYS A 51 -5.74 -3.43 -4.71
C LYS A 51 -5.46 -3.99 -6.10
N ALA A 52 -5.45 -3.13 -7.11
CA ALA A 52 -4.96 -3.44 -8.45
C ALA A 52 -3.56 -2.85 -8.61
N THR A 53 -2.63 -3.64 -9.13
CA THR A 53 -1.24 -3.22 -9.34
C THR A 53 -0.90 -3.30 -10.83
N ALA A 54 -0.53 -2.18 -11.43
CA ALA A 54 0.06 -2.12 -12.76
C ALA A 54 1.57 -1.91 -12.62
N MET A 55 2.38 -2.70 -13.34
CA MET A 55 3.84 -2.55 -13.37
C MET A 55 4.27 -1.94 -14.70
N MET A 56 5.13 -0.94 -14.62
CA MET A 56 5.68 -0.26 -15.81
C MET A 56 7.20 -0.26 -15.74
N TYR A 57 7.83 -0.46 -16.91
CA TYR A 57 9.27 -0.38 -17.06
C TYR A 57 9.63 0.96 -17.69
N VAL A 58 10.49 1.71 -17.01
CA VAL A 58 11.02 2.97 -17.54
C VAL A 58 12.34 2.67 -18.21
N ASN A 59 12.34 2.62 -19.55
CA ASN A 59 13.57 2.47 -20.30
C ASN A 59 14.20 3.87 -20.52
N ASN A 60 15.29 4.14 -19.83
CA ASN A 60 16.12 5.32 -20.09
C ASN A 60 17.00 5.07 -21.32
N SER A 61 16.36 4.84 -22.48
CA SER A 61 17.07 4.71 -23.74
C SER A 61 17.36 6.06 -24.37
N ALA A 62 17.76 7.04 -23.57
CA ALA A 62 18.42 8.22 -24.10
C ALA A 62 19.89 7.84 -24.39
N ILE A 63 20.19 7.76 -25.71
CA ILE A 63 21.53 7.80 -26.29
C ILE A 63 22.26 6.45 -26.37
N SER A 64 21.89 5.63 -27.35
CA SER A 64 22.87 4.77 -27.99
C SER A 64 23.54 5.53 -29.13
N VAL A 65 24.51 6.37 -28.84
CA VAL A 65 25.48 6.83 -29.83
C VAL A 65 26.71 5.96 -29.69
N GLY A 66 26.87 4.97 -30.54
CA GLY A 66 28.11 4.23 -30.79
C GLY A 66 28.40 3.17 -29.74
N SER A 67 28.35 1.92 -30.14
CA SER A 67 28.99 0.68 -29.63
C SER A 67 29.93 0.75 -28.40
N ALA A 68 29.51 1.35 -27.31
CA ALA A 68 30.13 1.21 -26.01
C ALA A 68 29.20 0.38 -25.14
N LYS A 69 29.68 -0.77 -24.65
CA LYS A 69 29.04 -1.52 -23.57
C LYS A 69 29.02 -0.60 -22.34
N VAL A 70 27.88 0.02 -22.08
CA VAL A 70 27.70 0.79 -20.85
C VAL A 70 27.50 -0.23 -19.72
N SER A 71 28.53 -0.37 -18.90
CA SER A 71 28.41 -1.04 -17.62
C SER A 71 27.47 -0.22 -16.75
N ILE A 72 26.40 -0.85 -16.24
CA ILE A 72 25.45 -0.23 -15.31
C ILE A 72 26.27 0.31 -14.11
N SER A 73 26.35 1.61 -13.98
CA SER A 73 27.06 2.27 -12.90
C SER A 73 26.09 2.51 -11.73
N ALA A 74 26.62 2.59 -10.51
CA ALA A 74 25.82 2.97 -9.34
C ALA A 74 25.18 4.38 -9.49
N GLY A 75 25.74 5.22 -10.35
CA GLY A 75 25.16 6.52 -10.73
C GLY A 75 23.91 6.38 -11.59
N ASP A 76 23.84 5.39 -12.46
CA ASP A 76 22.66 5.15 -13.32
C ASP A 76 21.48 4.67 -12.49
N LEU A 77 21.73 3.89 -11.44
CA LEU A 77 20.71 3.42 -10.51
C LEU A 77 20.11 4.58 -9.68
N ALA A 78 20.93 5.51 -9.21
CA ALA A 78 20.47 6.69 -8.49
C ALA A 78 19.66 7.63 -9.42
N ALA A 79 20.05 7.77 -10.68
CA ALA A 79 19.31 8.51 -11.69
C ALA A 79 17.94 7.87 -11.97
N SER A 80 17.87 6.54 -12.09
CA SER A 80 16.62 5.81 -12.30
C SER A 80 15.65 5.98 -11.13
N GLN A 81 16.13 5.99 -9.88
CA GLN A 81 15.30 6.25 -8.71
C GLN A 81 14.74 7.68 -8.72
N SER A 82 15.54 8.67 -9.09
CA SER A 82 15.09 10.05 -9.22
C SER A 82 14.02 10.23 -10.30
N LEU A 83 14.08 9.44 -11.37
CA LEU A 83 13.04 9.41 -12.41
C LEU A 83 11.72 8.85 -11.88
N VAL A 84 11.75 7.78 -11.09
CA VAL A 84 10.53 7.21 -10.49
C VAL A 84 9.84 8.22 -9.56
N ASP A 85 10.62 8.95 -8.76
CA ASP A 85 10.07 10.02 -7.91
C ASP A 85 9.39 11.11 -8.75
N THR A 86 10.01 11.49 -9.86
CA THR A 86 9.46 12.46 -10.82
C THR A 86 8.17 11.95 -11.43
N TYR A 87 8.11 10.68 -11.86
CA TYR A 87 6.90 10.08 -12.41
C TYR A 87 5.78 9.97 -11.38
N THR A 88 6.10 9.69 -10.12
CA THR A 88 5.13 9.70 -9.03
C THR A 88 4.52 11.10 -8.82
N VAL A 89 5.33 12.14 -8.95
CA VAL A 89 4.84 13.52 -8.87
C VAL A 89 3.93 13.86 -10.06
N ILE A 90 4.35 13.53 -11.29
CA ILE A 90 3.57 13.76 -12.51
C ILE A 90 2.23 13.00 -12.45
N LEU A 91 2.25 11.74 -12.01
CA LEU A 91 1.05 10.92 -11.83
C LEU A 91 0.02 11.58 -10.92
N LYS A 92 0.46 12.20 -9.83
CA LYS A 92 -0.41 12.86 -8.86
C LYS A 92 -0.82 14.27 -9.23
N THR A 93 -0.43 14.77 -10.41
CA THR A 93 -0.88 16.09 -10.87
C THR A 93 -2.38 16.10 -11.18
N ARG A 94 -3.01 17.28 -11.06
CA ARG A 94 -4.42 17.42 -11.39
C ARG A 94 -4.73 17.09 -12.84
N GLY A 95 -3.82 17.44 -13.76
CA GLY A 95 -3.97 17.16 -15.17
C GLY A 95 -4.10 15.66 -15.44
N THR A 96 -3.15 14.88 -14.95
CA THR A 96 -3.13 13.44 -15.13
C THR A 96 -4.35 12.76 -14.52
N LEU A 97 -4.65 13.04 -13.25
CA LEU A 97 -5.77 12.38 -12.57
C LEU A 97 -7.14 12.80 -13.12
N ASN A 98 -7.30 14.04 -13.57
CA ASN A 98 -8.54 14.45 -14.24
C ASN A 98 -8.70 13.77 -15.60
N GLU A 99 -7.62 13.55 -16.34
CA GLU A 99 -7.67 12.79 -17.59
C GLU A 99 -8.06 11.32 -17.33
N VAL A 100 -7.53 10.71 -16.26
CA VAL A 100 -7.94 9.36 -15.82
C VAL A 100 -9.42 9.33 -15.51
N ILE A 101 -9.94 10.29 -14.72
CA ILE A 101 -11.36 10.40 -14.38
C ILE A 101 -12.22 10.54 -15.66
N SER A 102 -11.77 11.38 -16.58
CA SER A 102 -12.47 11.61 -17.86
C SER A 102 -12.56 10.36 -18.72
N ARG A 103 -11.50 9.57 -18.79
CA ARG A 103 -11.45 8.34 -19.59
C ARG A 103 -12.18 7.17 -18.95
N THR A 104 -12.09 7.04 -17.63
CA THR A 104 -12.71 5.93 -16.91
C THR A 104 -14.15 6.18 -16.54
N GLY A 105 -14.57 7.45 -16.44
CA GLY A 105 -15.92 7.84 -16.00
C GLY A 105 -16.25 7.48 -14.55
N VAL A 106 -15.23 7.18 -13.74
CA VAL A 106 -15.43 6.83 -12.32
C VAL A 106 -15.95 8.00 -11.51
N PRO A 107 -16.82 7.78 -10.51
CA PRO A 107 -17.48 8.84 -9.73
C PRO A 107 -16.57 9.40 -8.61
N TYR A 108 -15.26 9.42 -8.82
CA TYR A 108 -14.30 9.91 -7.82
C TYR A 108 -13.83 11.32 -8.15
N SER A 109 -13.69 12.14 -7.11
CA SER A 109 -13.03 13.44 -7.23
C SER A 109 -11.52 13.27 -7.30
N TYR A 110 -10.82 14.31 -7.83
CA TYR A 110 -9.34 14.35 -7.82
C TYR A 110 -8.74 14.03 -6.45
N GLN A 111 -9.32 14.60 -5.36
CA GLN A 111 -8.80 14.39 -4.00
C GLN A 111 -8.96 12.96 -3.50
N GLN A 112 -10.02 12.27 -3.92
CA GLN A 112 -10.24 10.86 -3.59
C GLN A 112 -9.28 10.00 -4.39
N LEU A 113 -9.16 10.22 -5.69
CA LEU A 113 -8.29 9.46 -6.57
C LEU A 113 -6.81 9.59 -6.17
N THR A 114 -6.36 10.77 -5.75
CA THR A 114 -4.99 10.99 -5.24
C THR A 114 -4.66 10.11 -4.03
N LYS A 115 -5.65 9.80 -3.17
CA LYS A 115 -5.47 8.93 -2.01
C LYS A 115 -5.52 7.45 -2.37
N MET A 116 -6.25 7.10 -3.42
CA MET A 116 -6.42 5.74 -3.91
C MET A 116 -5.22 5.27 -4.74
N VAL A 117 -4.48 6.19 -5.35
CA VAL A 117 -3.35 5.90 -6.25
C VAL A 117 -2.03 6.10 -5.52
N GLN A 118 -1.21 5.06 -5.51
CA GLN A 118 0.17 5.08 -5.02
C GLN A 118 1.10 4.59 -6.12
N ALA A 119 2.32 5.11 -6.16
CA ALA A 119 3.34 4.65 -7.08
C ALA A 119 4.66 4.50 -6.33
N GLU A 120 5.34 3.38 -6.52
CA GLU A 120 6.57 3.04 -5.82
C GLU A 120 7.56 2.34 -6.76
N ALA A 121 8.85 2.57 -6.54
CA ALA A 121 9.91 1.84 -7.24
C ALA A 121 9.96 0.39 -6.74
N VAL A 122 10.05 -0.56 -7.64
CA VAL A 122 10.17 -1.98 -7.29
C VAL A 122 11.63 -2.32 -7.08
N ASN A 123 12.02 -2.63 -5.84
CA ASN A 123 13.36 -3.12 -5.46
C ASN A 123 14.53 -2.26 -5.98
N SER A 124 14.38 -0.95 -6.04
CA SER A 124 15.40 -0.04 -6.59
C SER A 124 15.77 -0.35 -8.04
N THR A 125 14.83 -0.85 -8.83
CA THR A 125 14.98 -1.08 -10.26
C THR A 125 14.34 0.02 -11.08
N GLU A 126 14.49 -0.03 -12.42
CA GLU A 126 13.80 0.85 -13.35
C GLU A 126 12.31 0.51 -13.54
N VAL A 127 11.82 -0.47 -12.78
CA VAL A 127 10.41 -0.85 -12.75
C VAL A 127 9.72 -0.10 -11.62
N PHE A 128 8.60 0.53 -11.92
CA PHE A 128 7.73 1.07 -10.88
C PHE A 128 6.35 0.42 -10.94
N SER A 129 5.77 0.26 -9.77
CA SER A 129 4.41 -0.23 -9.59
C SER A 129 3.47 0.94 -9.33
N ILE A 130 2.32 0.87 -9.94
CA ILE A 130 1.19 1.77 -9.67
C ILE A 130 0.13 0.93 -8.98
N ASP A 131 -0.16 1.27 -7.75
CA ASP A 131 -1.13 0.60 -6.91
C ASP A 131 -2.38 1.46 -6.79
N VAL A 132 -3.51 0.88 -7.16
CA VAL A 132 -4.82 1.53 -7.03
C VAL A 132 -5.67 0.75 -6.04
N THR A 133 -6.15 1.43 -5.01
CA THR A 133 -6.97 0.82 -3.96
C THR A 133 -8.40 1.35 -4.03
N SER A 134 -9.38 0.48 -4.30
CA SER A 134 -10.80 0.81 -4.40
C SER A 134 -11.68 -0.19 -3.65
N PRO A 135 -12.87 0.19 -3.21
CA PRO A 135 -13.89 -0.74 -2.72
C PRO A 135 -14.40 -1.69 -3.81
N ASP A 136 -14.33 -1.30 -5.07
CA ASP A 136 -14.72 -2.11 -6.22
C ASP A 136 -13.47 -2.59 -6.97
N PRO A 137 -13.27 -3.92 -7.14
CA PRO A 137 -12.14 -4.48 -7.86
C PRO A 137 -12.12 -4.11 -9.35
N GLN A 138 -13.27 -3.94 -9.98
CA GLN A 138 -13.37 -3.55 -11.39
C GLN A 138 -12.94 -2.11 -11.59
N GLU A 139 -13.33 -1.21 -10.69
CA GLU A 139 -12.89 0.19 -10.73
C GLU A 139 -11.39 0.30 -10.47
N ALA A 140 -10.83 -0.47 -9.51
CA ALA A 140 -9.41 -0.48 -9.24
C ALA A 140 -8.60 -0.90 -10.48
N GLU A 141 -9.03 -1.95 -11.17
CA GLU A 141 -8.41 -2.42 -12.40
C GLU A 141 -8.53 -1.41 -13.54
N LEU A 142 -9.72 -0.84 -13.74
CA LEU A 142 -9.98 0.15 -14.78
C LEU A 142 -9.11 1.40 -14.60
N ILE A 143 -9.00 1.90 -13.38
CA ILE A 143 -8.15 3.06 -13.07
C ILE A 143 -6.67 2.72 -13.27
N ALA A 144 -6.20 1.56 -12.81
CA ALA A 144 -4.80 1.15 -12.95
C ALA A 144 -4.40 1.03 -14.43
N ASN A 145 -5.25 0.42 -15.25
CA ASN A 145 -5.03 0.31 -16.70
C ASN A 145 -5.06 1.66 -17.40
N ALA A 146 -6.02 2.53 -17.06
CA ALA A 146 -6.09 3.87 -17.62
C ALA A 146 -4.85 4.72 -17.30
N ILE A 147 -4.31 4.60 -16.10
CA ILE A 147 -3.05 5.26 -15.72
C ILE A 147 -1.88 4.71 -16.55
N ALA A 148 -1.81 3.38 -16.71
CA ALA A 148 -0.75 2.74 -17.49
C ALA A 148 -0.77 3.17 -18.96
N ASP A 149 -1.93 3.47 -19.53
CA ASP A 149 -2.08 3.95 -20.89
C ASP A 149 -1.76 5.45 -21.05
N ILE A 150 -2.15 6.25 -20.06
CA ILE A 150 -2.00 7.71 -20.14
C ILE A 150 -0.56 8.14 -19.85
N LEU A 151 0.10 7.50 -18.89
CA LEU A 151 1.39 7.96 -18.38
C LEU A 151 2.49 8.00 -19.47
N PRO A 152 2.68 7.00 -20.33
CA PRO A 152 3.64 7.07 -21.42
C PRO A 152 3.37 8.20 -22.42
N CYS A 153 2.09 8.46 -22.69
CA CYS A 153 1.68 9.52 -23.61
C CYS A 153 2.03 10.91 -23.05
N LEU A 154 1.79 11.13 -21.76
CA LEU A 154 2.13 12.39 -21.09
C LEU A 154 3.63 12.64 -21.02
N LEU A 155 4.41 11.60 -20.79
CA LEU A 155 5.88 11.70 -20.77
C LEU A 155 6.45 12.08 -22.12
N TYR A 156 5.94 11.46 -23.20
CA TYR A 156 6.36 11.77 -24.56
C TYR A 156 6.00 13.20 -25.01
N THR A 157 4.83 13.70 -24.60
CA THR A 157 4.41 15.08 -24.92
C THR A 157 5.17 16.13 -24.12
N SER A 158 5.60 15.83 -22.91
CA SER A 158 6.43 16.71 -22.09
C SER A 158 7.85 16.89 -22.69
N ASP A 159 8.45 15.82 -23.16
CA ASP A 159 9.77 15.83 -23.78
C ASP A 159 9.77 16.59 -25.12
N ALA A 160 8.68 16.50 -25.87
CA ALA A 160 8.54 17.22 -27.15
C ALA A 160 8.24 18.71 -27.01
N ALA A 161 7.87 19.18 -25.82
CA ALA A 161 7.60 20.59 -25.55
C ALA A 161 8.84 21.39 -25.10
N ASP A 162 9.93 20.70 -24.75
CA ASP A 162 11.19 21.29 -24.28
C ASP A 162 12.26 21.39 -25.42
N GLU A 163 11.95 20.97 -26.65
CA GLU A 163 12.74 21.20 -27.86
C GLU A 163 12.21 22.45 -28.63
#